data_bd6f5744ad5d2406fa03fdadae5f7724
#
_entry.id   bd6f5744ad5d2406fa03fdadae5f7724
#
_cell.length_a   1.000
_cell.length_b   1.000
_cell.length_c   1.000
_cell.angle_alpha   90.00
_cell.angle_beta   90.00
_cell.angle_gamma   90.00
#
_symmetry.space_group_name_H-M   'P 1'
#
loop_
_entity.id
_entity.type
_entity.pdbx_description
1 polymer ?
#
loop_
_entity_poly.entity_id
_entity_poly.type
_entity_poly.pdbx_seq_one_letter_code
_entity_poly.pdbx_strand_id
1 'polypeptide(L)'
;MFRLSTLLKTCYALVILYGCQPPVKDVARDFLLSYYKDYCYIEQTLIDHNGNRILFSPYEYENLYIALDSLGAIKASCVTFKKAVSDSVAVPYSFISSQASNRVKQWKDDRHNRDLSLNDFLEYWLPYRIEQEKFCDYHDLVSERFGFISDSIKQGMSVTRATNMLQDELRQLIRFDLRSHADINQPSILETMDLGRGSCRSITTLTTIVLRELGIVSTIDECPVWAHRNSGHQWNVIRTEKGEWIPFNGAEDNVGKEFNTLTDSVKAPKIFRKQFSRNLLFAPQINRDSLPRIFINDHRKDVTSTYLVTKDVTVIPTKDRNDPYIYLAVFNANEWKIVSWAEIKDGKATFKDMGCNEIVYLPVYHHNHTYHPAADPFILHKDGSTTIIQADTTQQSCLKITYSNCFYDTKWLTSKPGSGRILKLYYWNDGWRLCDTHTTLVNEPTTFHNVPERGLYLINFPDSDNTWQRIFTLNGDEQIWY
;
A
#
# COMPACT_ATOMS: atom_id res chain seq x y z
N MET A 1 -16.17 8.28 -24.19
CA MET A 1 -15.69 8.93 -22.94
C MET A 1 -14.25 9.48 -23.04
N PHE A 2 -13.64 9.45 -24.20
CA PHE A 2 -12.25 9.87 -24.48
C PHE A 2 -12.03 11.39 -24.68
N ARG A 3 -13.07 12.23 -24.57
CA ARG A 3 -12.98 13.63 -25.03
C ARG A 3 -12.71 14.69 -23.96
N LEU A 4 -12.86 14.42 -22.65
CA LEU A 4 -12.70 15.49 -21.65
C LEU A 4 -11.25 15.73 -21.20
N SER A 5 -10.43 14.68 -21.03
CA SER A 5 -9.02 14.85 -20.61
C SER A 5 -8.14 15.43 -21.73
N THR A 6 -8.47 15.10 -22.99
CA THR A 6 -7.82 15.69 -24.16
C THR A 6 -8.27 17.13 -24.36
N LEU A 7 -9.54 17.48 -24.06
CA LEU A 7 -10.02 18.86 -24.09
C LEU A 7 -9.34 19.75 -23.04
N LEU A 8 -9.09 19.27 -21.82
CA LEU A 8 -8.38 20.07 -20.83
C LEU A 8 -6.91 20.33 -21.22
N LYS A 9 -6.21 19.35 -21.78
CA LYS A 9 -4.85 19.55 -22.31
C LYS A 9 -4.84 20.46 -23.53
N THR A 10 -5.86 20.36 -24.38
CA THR A 10 -6.01 21.21 -25.57
C THR A 10 -6.49 22.64 -25.19
N CYS A 11 -7.33 22.79 -24.18
CA CYS A 11 -7.69 24.10 -23.63
C CYS A 11 -6.50 24.80 -22.94
N TYR A 12 -5.63 24.08 -22.24
CA TYR A 12 -4.39 24.65 -21.70
C TYR A 12 -3.44 25.14 -22.81
N ALA A 13 -3.33 24.40 -23.92
CA ALA A 13 -2.51 24.81 -25.06
C ALA A 13 -3.13 25.99 -25.85
N LEU A 14 -4.46 26.11 -25.90
CA LEU A 14 -5.19 27.18 -26.58
C LEU A 14 -5.25 28.48 -25.75
N VAL A 15 -5.26 28.39 -24.41
CA VAL A 15 -5.27 29.55 -23.52
C VAL A 15 -3.91 30.29 -23.50
N ILE A 16 -2.82 29.60 -23.79
CA ILE A 16 -1.48 30.23 -23.95
C ILE A 16 -1.45 31.15 -25.19
N LEU A 17 -2.35 30.99 -26.15
CA LEU A 17 -2.42 31.82 -27.37
C LEU A 17 -3.21 33.14 -27.20
N TYR A 18 -3.97 33.30 -26.10
CA TYR A 18 -4.85 34.47 -25.91
C TYR A 18 -4.60 35.29 -24.61
N GLY A 19 -3.43 35.26 -24.04
CA GLY A 19 -2.95 36.26 -23.09
C GLY A 19 -3.70 36.45 -21.75
N CYS A 20 -4.75 35.70 -21.44
CA CYS A 20 -5.46 35.77 -20.18
C CYS A 20 -5.43 34.39 -19.48
N GLN A 21 -4.40 34.16 -18.64
CA GLN A 21 -4.41 32.97 -17.80
C GLN A 21 -5.54 33.08 -16.76
N PRO A 22 -6.32 31.99 -16.55
CA PRO A 22 -7.36 32.02 -15.52
C PRO A 22 -6.72 32.26 -14.15
N PRO A 23 -7.42 32.94 -13.22
CA PRO A 23 -6.94 33.10 -11.86
C PRO A 23 -6.56 31.73 -11.23
N VAL A 24 -5.43 31.67 -10.54
CA VAL A 24 -4.93 30.42 -9.94
C VAL A 24 -5.97 29.74 -9.05
N LYS A 25 -6.83 30.50 -8.37
CA LYS A 25 -7.93 29.95 -7.56
C LYS A 25 -8.94 29.15 -8.39
N ASP A 26 -9.20 29.58 -9.63
CA ASP A 26 -10.12 28.87 -10.52
C ASP A 26 -9.45 27.61 -11.06
N VAL A 27 -8.17 27.67 -11.40
CA VAL A 27 -7.37 26.48 -11.75
C VAL A 27 -7.38 25.45 -10.62
N ALA A 28 -7.16 25.90 -9.39
CA ALA A 28 -7.17 25.04 -8.20
C ALA A 28 -8.55 24.40 -7.96
N ARG A 29 -9.63 25.18 -8.03
CA ARG A 29 -11.00 24.67 -7.91
C ARG A 29 -11.31 23.64 -9.00
N ASP A 30 -11.02 23.99 -10.25
CA ASP A 30 -11.33 23.13 -11.41
C ASP A 30 -10.49 21.85 -11.38
N PHE A 31 -9.27 21.91 -10.86
CA PHE A 31 -8.45 20.72 -10.61
C PHE A 31 -9.14 19.78 -9.61
N LEU A 32 -9.59 20.26 -8.46
CA LEU A 32 -10.32 19.44 -7.48
C LEU A 32 -11.60 18.84 -8.08
N LEU A 33 -12.37 19.62 -8.82
CA LEU A 33 -13.61 19.17 -9.45
C LEU A 33 -13.37 18.14 -10.56
N SER A 34 -12.21 18.18 -11.24
CA SER A 34 -11.88 17.23 -12.31
C SER A 34 -11.81 15.79 -11.80
N TYR A 35 -11.41 15.60 -10.53
CA TYR A 35 -11.28 14.27 -9.90
C TYR A 35 -12.38 13.98 -8.88
N TYR A 36 -13.36 14.85 -8.74
CA TYR A 36 -14.45 14.80 -7.76
C TYR A 36 -15.28 13.50 -7.85
N LYS A 37 -15.36 12.89 -9.03
CA LYS A 37 -16.06 11.62 -9.27
C LYS A 37 -15.18 10.40 -9.09
N ASP A 38 -13.87 10.57 -9.12
CA ASP A 38 -12.91 9.47 -8.99
C ASP A 38 -12.74 9.04 -7.53
N TYR A 39 -12.98 9.97 -6.60
CA TYR A 39 -12.95 9.68 -5.18
C TYR A 39 -14.32 9.23 -4.68
N CYS A 40 -14.33 8.15 -3.94
CA CYS A 40 -15.51 7.65 -3.25
C CYS A 40 -15.14 6.99 -1.92
N TYR A 41 -16.07 7.07 -0.98
CA TYR A 41 -16.04 6.31 0.25
C TYR A 41 -16.96 5.09 0.09
N ILE A 42 -16.47 3.93 0.55
CA ILE A 42 -17.29 2.71 0.54
C ILE A 42 -17.85 2.50 1.94
N GLU A 43 -19.15 2.78 2.10
CA GLU A 43 -19.86 2.47 3.32
C GLU A 43 -20.30 1.00 3.30
N GLN A 44 -19.93 0.24 4.32
CA GLN A 44 -20.36 -1.13 4.52
C GLN A 44 -21.27 -1.21 5.74
N THR A 45 -22.38 -1.92 5.60
CA THR A 45 -23.35 -2.16 6.67
C THR A 45 -23.63 -3.66 6.73
N LEU A 46 -23.56 -4.23 7.92
CA LEU A 46 -23.94 -5.61 8.19
C LEU A 46 -25.40 -5.65 8.68
N ILE A 47 -26.20 -6.51 8.08
CA ILE A 47 -27.65 -6.65 8.40
C ILE A 47 -27.93 -8.11 8.73
N ASP A 48 -28.54 -8.38 9.89
CA ASP A 48 -28.96 -9.71 10.30
C ASP A 48 -30.17 -10.24 9.51
N HIS A 49 -30.57 -11.46 9.75
CA HIS A 49 -31.73 -12.10 9.09
C HIS A 49 -33.07 -11.44 9.43
N ASN A 50 -33.13 -10.64 10.51
CA ASN A 50 -34.32 -9.89 10.92
C ASN A 50 -34.36 -8.46 10.36
N GLY A 51 -33.36 -8.07 9.60
CA GLY A 51 -33.22 -6.73 9.03
C GLY A 51 -32.56 -5.70 9.97
N ASN A 52 -32.03 -6.12 11.12
CA ASN A 52 -31.38 -5.21 12.06
C ASN A 52 -29.92 -4.97 11.66
N ARG A 53 -29.46 -3.74 11.86
CA ARG A 53 -28.05 -3.39 11.68
C ARG A 53 -27.21 -4.03 12.79
N ILE A 54 -26.17 -4.77 12.40
CA ILE A 54 -25.17 -5.29 13.31
C ILE A 54 -24.07 -4.23 13.47
N LEU A 55 -23.79 -3.86 14.72
CA LEU A 55 -22.65 -3.03 15.07
C LEU A 55 -21.49 -3.96 15.42
N PHE A 56 -20.32 -3.67 14.87
CA PHE A 56 -19.10 -4.39 15.15
C PHE A 56 -17.99 -3.41 15.48
N SER A 57 -17.33 -3.63 16.61
CA SER A 57 -16.15 -2.91 17.03
C SER A 57 -15.01 -3.89 17.26
N PRO A 58 -13.90 -3.82 16.49
CA PRO A 58 -12.78 -4.73 16.71
C PRO A 58 -12.10 -4.51 18.06
N TYR A 59 -12.36 -3.38 18.70
CA TYR A 59 -11.73 -2.98 19.97
C TYR A 59 -12.34 -3.66 21.19
N GLU A 60 -13.45 -4.38 21.03
CA GLU A 60 -14.05 -5.23 22.07
C GLU A 60 -13.31 -6.57 22.23
N TYR A 61 -12.39 -6.88 21.31
CA TYR A 61 -11.64 -8.13 21.31
C TYR A 61 -10.21 -7.93 21.82
N GLU A 62 -9.64 -8.99 22.37
CA GLU A 62 -8.30 -8.97 22.97
C GLU A 62 -7.21 -8.64 21.94
N ASN A 63 -7.31 -9.22 20.74
CA ASN A 63 -6.34 -9.04 19.67
C ASN A 63 -7.01 -9.07 18.28
N LEU A 64 -6.24 -8.72 17.25
CA LEU A 64 -6.71 -8.67 15.88
C LEU A 64 -7.21 -10.02 15.36
N TYR A 65 -6.57 -11.13 15.71
CA TYR A 65 -6.97 -12.45 15.19
C TYR A 65 -8.38 -12.81 15.64
N ILE A 66 -8.64 -12.66 16.94
CA ILE A 66 -9.97 -12.89 17.50
C ILE A 66 -11.00 -11.93 16.89
N ALA A 67 -10.63 -10.67 16.66
CA ALA A 67 -11.48 -9.70 16.01
C ALA A 67 -11.80 -10.10 14.56
N LEU A 68 -10.81 -10.56 13.79
CA LEU A 68 -11.00 -11.00 12.39
C LEU A 68 -11.86 -12.27 12.29
N ASP A 69 -11.62 -13.25 13.18
CA ASP A 69 -12.42 -14.49 13.23
C ASP A 69 -13.87 -14.18 13.58
N SER A 70 -14.08 -13.32 14.58
CA SER A 70 -15.42 -12.88 14.98
C SER A 70 -16.13 -12.10 13.85
N LEU A 71 -15.42 -11.21 13.17
CA LEU A 71 -15.95 -10.49 12.01
C LEU A 71 -16.28 -11.46 10.86
N GLY A 72 -15.44 -12.46 10.64
CA GLY A 72 -15.67 -13.52 9.66
C GLY A 72 -16.94 -14.31 9.95
N ALA A 73 -17.13 -14.74 11.19
CA ALA A 73 -18.33 -15.44 11.65
C ALA A 73 -19.60 -14.58 11.50
N ILE A 74 -19.53 -13.28 11.88
CA ILE A 74 -20.62 -12.34 11.69
C ILE A 74 -20.95 -12.19 10.20
N LYS A 75 -19.97 -11.95 9.34
CA LYS A 75 -20.17 -11.82 7.89
C LYS A 75 -20.76 -13.06 7.25
N ALA A 76 -20.44 -14.24 7.75
CA ALA A 76 -21.02 -15.50 7.29
C ALA A 76 -22.52 -15.67 7.70
N SER A 77 -22.93 -15.02 8.77
CA SER A 77 -24.30 -15.08 9.31
C SER A 77 -25.19 -13.87 8.98
N CYS A 78 -24.72 -12.93 8.15
CA CYS A 78 -25.45 -11.71 7.82
C CYS A 78 -25.28 -11.33 6.35
N VAL A 79 -26.04 -10.32 5.90
CA VAL A 79 -25.87 -9.70 4.59
C VAL A 79 -24.99 -8.46 4.72
N THR A 80 -23.94 -8.37 3.90
CA THR A 80 -23.11 -7.17 3.81
C THR A 80 -23.58 -6.29 2.67
N PHE A 81 -24.14 -5.14 2.99
CA PHE A 81 -24.45 -4.10 2.00
C PHE A 81 -23.23 -3.19 1.82
N LYS A 82 -22.93 -2.86 0.57
CA LYS A 82 -21.88 -1.91 0.21
C LYS A 82 -22.48 -0.78 -0.61
N LYS A 83 -22.24 0.46 -0.18
CA LYS A 83 -22.66 1.67 -0.86
C LYS A 83 -21.44 2.53 -1.17
N ALA A 84 -21.21 2.78 -2.44
CA ALA A 84 -20.20 3.77 -2.85
C ALA A 84 -20.84 5.18 -2.77
N VAL A 85 -20.20 6.05 -2.00
CA VAL A 85 -20.60 7.45 -1.87
C VAL A 85 -19.51 8.31 -2.51
N SER A 86 -19.80 8.83 -3.70
CA SER A 86 -18.86 9.70 -4.44
C SER A 86 -18.75 11.06 -3.76
N ASP A 87 -17.58 11.69 -3.85
CA ASP A 87 -17.37 13.05 -3.38
C ASP A 87 -18.29 14.06 -4.06
N SER A 88 -18.68 13.83 -5.30
CA SER A 88 -19.67 14.65 -6.00
C SER A 88 -21.04 14.67 -5.31
N VAL A 89 -21.29 13.75 -4.37
CA VAL A 89 -22.52 13.69 -3.55
C VAL A 89 -22.23 14.08 -2.10
N ALA A 90 -21.09 13.67 -1.57
CA ALA A 90 -20.75 13.82 -0.15
C ALA A 90 -20.13 15.17 0.20
N VAL A 91 -19.40 15.81 -0.74
CA VAL A 91 -18.63 17.03 -0.48
C VAL A 91 -19.34 18.24 -1.07
N PRO A 92 -19.74 19.25 -0.27
CA PRO A 92 -20.40 20.43 -0.78
C PRO A 92 -19.49 21.24 -1.73
N TYR A 93 -20.05 21.78 -2.81
CA TYR A 93 -19.33 22.66 -3.72
C TYR A 93 -18.73 23.91 -3.00
N SER A 94 -19.43 24.43 -1.99
CA SER A 94 -18.94 25.52 -1.15
C SER A 94 -17.64 25.16 -0.43
N PHE A 95 -17.55 23.91 0.07
CA PHE A 95 -16.31 23.41 0.67
C PHE A 95 -15.16 23.42 -0.35
N ILE A 96 -15.34 22.86 -1.55
CA ILE A 96 -14.33 22.85 -2.61
C ILE A 96 -13.87 24.28 -3.00
N SER A 97 -14.81 25.20 -3.11
CA SER A 97 -14.51 26.59 -3.43
C SER A 97 -13.74 27.30 -2.32
N SER A 98 -14.08 27.04 -1.06
CA SER A 98 -13.37 27.56 0.11
C SER A 98 -11.98 26.96 0.20
N GLN A 99 -11.86 25.63 0.03
CA GLN A 99 -10.59 24.92 0.01
C GLN A 99 -9.64 25.52 -1.03
N ALA A 100 -10.08 25.64 -2.28
CA ALA A 100 -9.27 26.23 -3.34
C ALA A 100 -8.83 27.66 -3.02
N SER A 101 -9.75 28.50 -2.54
CA SER A 101 -9.47 29.90 -2.23
C SER A 101 -8.49 30.05 -1.07
N ASN A 102 -8.71 29.31 0.02
CA ASN A 102 -7.87 29.35 1.22
C ASN A 102 -6.46 28.83 0.94
N ARG A 103 -6.34 27.69 0.23
CA ARG A 103 -5.04 27.10 -0.11
C ARG A 103 -4.23 27.98 -1.05
N VAL A 104 -4.87 28.57 -2.07
CA VAL A 104 -4.18 29.52 -2.97
C VAL A 104 -3.71 30.76 -2.22
N LYS A 105 -4.49 31.26 -1.27
CA LYS A 105 -4.07 32.35 -0.39
C LYS A 105 -2.86 31.95 0.46
N GLN A 106 -2.95 30.81 1.15
CA GLN A 106 -1.84 30.26 1.94
C GLN A 106 -0.58 30.12 1.11
N TRP A 107 -0.67 29.52 -0.08
CA TRP A 107 0.48 29.32 -0.98
C TRP A 107 1.13 30.64 -1.42
N LYS A 108 0.33 31.67 -1.75
CA LYS A 108 0.85 32.99 -2.14
C LYS A 108 1.55 33.72 -0.99
N ASP A 109 1.03 33.53 0.23
CA ASP A 109 1.54 34.20 1.43
C ASP A 109 2.71 33.42 2.06
N ASP A 110 2.94 32.15 1.64
CA ASP A 110 3.93 31.28 2.22
C ASP A 110 5.36 31.65 1.80
N ARG A 111 6.25 31.73 2.78
CA ARG A 111 7.67 32.01 2.59
C ARG A 111 8.52 30.76 2.42
N HIS A 112 8.05 29.60 2.89
CA HIS A 112 8.79 28.33 2.93
C HIS A 112 8.69 27.56 1.61
N ASN A 113 7.64 27.74 0.83
CA ASN A 113 7.38 27.01 -0.41
C ASN A 113 7.40 27.91 -1.65
N ARG A 114 8.29 28.92 -1.69
CA ARG A 114 8.39 29.88 -2.82
C ARG A 114 8.75 29.22 -4.14
N ASP A 115 9.46 28.11 -4.10
CA ASP A 115 9.88 27.30 -5.25
C ASP A 115 8.92 26.15 -5.55
N LEU A 116 7.83 26.02 -4.80
CA LEU A 116 6.83 24.98 -5.05
C LEU A 116 6.17 25.20 -6.41
N SER A 117 6.28 24.21 -7.28
CA SER A 117 5.63 24.24 -8.58
C SER A 117 4.11 24.26 -8.43
N LEU A 118 3.39 24.85 -9.40
CA LEU A 118 1.92 24.76 -9.43
C LEU A 118 1.45 23.30 -9.41
N ASN A 119 2.14 22.40 -10.11
CA ASN A 119 1.80 20.98 -10.13
C ASN A 119 1.92 20.35 -8.74
N ASP A 120 3.03 20.57 -8.03
CA ASP A 120 3.21 20.02 -6.69
C ASP A 120 2.23 20.65 -5.68
N PHE A 121 1.89 21.94 -5.83
CA PHE A 121 0.82 22.56 -5.05
C PHE A 121 -0.51 21.85 -5.27
N LEU A 122 -0.91 21.64 -6.53
CA LEU A 122 -2.16 20.97 -6.89
C LEU A 122 -2.21 19.54 -6.39
N GLU A 123 -1.09 18.79 -6.45
CA GLU A 123 -1.05 17.38 -6.08
C GLU A 123 -0.92 17.13 -4.58
N TYR A 124 -0.15 17.96 -3.85
CA TYR A 124 0.31 17.59 -2.52
C TYR A 124 -0.07 18.58 -1.40
N TRP A 125 -0.57 19.78 -1.73
CA TRP A 125 -1.01 20.73 -0.72
C TRP A 125 -2.50 21.11 -0.84
N LEU A 126 -2.97 21.34 -2.06
CA LEU A 126 -4.37 21.70 -2.32
C LEU A 126 -5.39 20.64 -1.89
N PRO A 127 -5.14 19.32 -2.09
CA PRO A 127 -6.19 18.33 -1.91
C PRO A 127 -6.69 18.19 -0.47
N TYR A 128 -8.00 18.07 -0.34
CA TYR A 128 -8.74 17.93 0.92
C TYR A 128 -8.83 16.48 1.41
N ARG A 129 -8.43 15.52 0.60
CA ARG A 129 -8.41 14.09 0.90
C ARG A 129 -7.21 13.40 0.25
N ILE A 130 -6.96 12.15 0.62
CA ILE A 130 -5.80 11.41 0.10
C ILE A 130 -6.09 9.93 -0.16
N GLU A 131 -7.06 9.35 0.55
CA GLU A 131 -7.48 7.95 0.47
C GLU A 131 -8.98 7.86 0.13
N GLN A 132 -9.58 6.75 0.53
CA GLN A 132 -11.02 6.51 0.48
C GLN A 132 -11.67 6.72 1.85
N GLU A 133 -11.09 7.58 2.68
CA GLU A 133 -11.66 7.96 3.98
C GLU A 133 -13.01 8.64 3.79
N LYS A 134 -13.89 8.47 4.78
CA LYS A 134 -15.16 9.18 4.80
C LYS A 134 -14.88 10.68 4.89
N PHE A 135 -15.55 11.47 4.03
CA PHE A 135 -15.45 12.92 4.07
C PHE A 135 -16.00 13.47 5.40
N CYS A 136 -15.31 14.45 5.94
CA CYS A 136 -15.77 15.32 7.02
C CYS A 136 -15.19 16.73 6.82
N ASP A 137 -15.91 17.76 7.24
CA ASP A 137 -15.35 19.10 7.34
C ASP A 137 -14.50 19.19 8.60
N TYR A 138 -13.22 19.42 8.43
CA TYR A 138 -12.22 19.38 9.49
C TYR A 138 -11.58 20.74 9.79
N HIS A 139 -11.90 21.77 8.98
CA HIS A 139 -11.19 23.05 9.01
C HIS A 139 -11.21 23.71 10.39
N ASP A 140 -12.41 23.83 10.99
CA ASP A 140 -12.55 24.53 12.27
C ASP A 140 -11.83 23.77 13.38
N LEU A 141 -12.02 22.46 13.47
CA LEU A 141 -11.40 21.65 14.51
C LEU A 141 -9.87 21.64 14.41
N VAL A 142 -9.33 21.49 13.19
CA VAL A 142 -7.87 21.50 13.00
C VAL A 142 -7.29 22.88 13.32
N SER A 143 -7.98 23.95 12.91
CA SER A 143 -7.56 25.32 13.22
C SER A 143 -7.60 25.63 14.71
N GLU A 144 -8.66 25.22 15.40
CA GLU A 144 -8.78 25.41 16.85
C GLU A 144 -7.72 24.64 17.62
N ARG A 145 -7.48 23.37 17.26
CA ARG A 145 -6.60 22.49 18.01
C ARG A 145 -5.13 22.69 17.70
N PHE A 146 -4.76 22.91 16.44
CA PHE A 146 -3.38 22.93 15.96
C PHE A 146 -2.96 24.24 15.32
N GLY A 147 -3.85 25.25 15.27
CA GLY A 147 -3.58 26.54 14.60
C GLY A 147 -2.33 27.27 15.13
N PHE A 148 -1.96 27.09 16.41
CA PHE A 148 -0.74 27.62 16.99
C PHE A 148 0.54 27.18 16.26
N ILE A 149 0.53 25.99 15.62
CA ILE A 149 1.63 25.48 14.80
C ILE A 149 1.72 26.30 13.51
N SER A 150 0.58 26.55 12.84
CA SER A 150 0.53 27.40 11.65
C SER A 150 1.03 28.82 11.93
N ASP A 151 0.68 29.39 13.08
CA ASP A 151 1.15 30.70 13.48
C ASP A 151 2.66 30.71 13.75
N SER A 152 3.20 29.65 14.31
CA SER A 152 4.64 29.46 14.50
C SER A 152 5.40 29.40 13.17
N ILE A 153 4.83 28.72 12.15
CA ILE A 153 5.38 28.68 10.78
C ILE A 153 5.42 30.10 10.18
N LYS A 154 4.34 30.88 10.31
CA LYS A 154 4.30 32.29 9.84
C LYS A 154 5.35 33.15 10.52
N GLN A 155 5.72 32.84 11.78
CA GLN A 155 6.77 33.51 12.54
C GLN A 155 8.18 33.01 12.20
N GLY A 156 8.32 32.08 11.26
CA GLY A 156 9.62 31.60 10.74
C GLY A 156 10.10 30.28 11.31
N MET A 157 9.22 29.49 11.97
CA MET A 157 9.55 28.13 12.37
C MET A 157 9.70 27.26 11.12
N SER A 158 10.74 26.39 11.09
CA SER A 158 10.97 25.46 9.98
C SER A 158 9.87 24.41 9.91
N VAL A 159 9.59 23.92 8.68
CA VAL A 159 8.60 22.89 8.39
C VAL A 159 8.88 21.62 9.22
N THR A 160 10.15 21.20 9.31
CA THR A 160 10.55 20.03 10.12
C THR A 160 10.20 20.20 11.59
N ARG A 161 10.48 21.38 12.17
CA ARG A 161 10.17 21.63 13.59
C ARG A 161 8.66 21.71 13.82
N ALA A 162 7.92 22.35 12.94
CA ALA A 162 6.47 22.45 13.01
C ALA A 162 5.82 21.05 12.90
N THR A 163 6.33 20.20 12.00
CA THR A 163 5.87 18.81 11.88
C THR A 163 6.14 18.04 13.16
N ASN A 164 7.31 18.21 13.79
CA ASN A 164 7.64 17.53 15.06
C ASN A 164 6.73 18.01 16.21
N MET A 165 6.35 19.27 16.25
CA MET A 165 5.34 19.75 17.22
C MET A 165 3.99 19.06 17.01
N LEU A 166 3.54 18.92 15.75
CA LEU A 166 2.33 18.16 15.45
C LEU A 166 2.47 16.69 15.88
N GLN A 167 3.63 16.06 15.63
CA GLN A 167 3.87 14.68 16.06
C GLN A 167 3.77 14.52 17.58
N ASP A 168 4.27 15.49 18.36
CA ASP A 168 4.16 15.50 19.83
C ASP A 168 2.70 15.53 20.27
N GLU A 169 1.87 16.36 19.63
CA GLU A 169 0.43 16.42 19.89
C GLU A 169 -0.29 15.12 19.47
N LEU A 170 0.00 14.61 18.28
CA LEU A 170 -0.64 13.39 17.78
C LEU A 170 -0.30 12.15 18.63
N ARG A 171 0.92 12.03 19.15
CA ARG A 171 1.29 10.93 20.07
C ARG A 171 0.50 10.92 21.38
N GLN A 172 0.01 12.08 21.81
CA GLN A 172 -0.86 12.16 22.99
C GLN A 172 -2.30 11.78 22.68
N LEU A 173 -2.71 11.92 21.40
CA LEU A 173 -4.09 11.73 20.97
C LEU A 173 -4.35 10.35 20.40
N ILE A 174 -3.40 9.80 19.67
CA ILE A 174 -3.61 8.64 18.83
C ILE A 174 -2.45 7.66 19.00
N ARG A 175 -2.81 6.38 19.05
CA ARG A 175 -1.84 5.27 19.02
C ARG A 175 -2.16 4.30 17.89
N PHE A 176 -1.14 3.64 17.38
CA PHE A 176 -1.31 2.52 16.48
C PHE A 176 -1.99 1.35 17.20
N ASP A 177 -3.01 0.79 16.59
CA ASP A 177 -3.72 -0.39 17.09
C ASP A 177 -4.00 -1.35 15.92
N LEU A 178 -3.42 -2.53 16.00
CA LEU A 178 -3.59 -3.60 15.00
C LEU A 178 -5.04 -3.96 14.74
N ARG A 179 -5.89 -3.91 15.78
CA ARG A 179 -7.30 -4.26 15.67
C ARG A 179 -8.05 -3.37 14.68
N SER A 180 -7.53 -2.18 14.39
CA SER A 180 -8.06 -1.28 13.36
C SER A 180 -8.03 -1.88 11.93
N HIS A 181 -7.27 -2.96 11.71
CA HIS A 181 -7.33 -3.70 10.44
C HIS A 181 -8.63 -4.50 10.27
N ALA A 182 -9.37 -4.73 11.34
CA ALA A 182 -10.69 -5.35 11.32
C ALA A 182 -11.84 -4.33 11.27
N ASP A 183 -11.57 -3.03 11.17
CA ASP A 183 -12.61 -2.01 10.97
C ASP A 183 -13.39 -2.29 9.68
N ILE A 184 -14.72 -2.26 9.76
CA ILE A 184 -15.60 -2.49 8.61
C ILE A 184 -15.46 -1.34 7.60
N ASN A 185 -15.33 -0.13 8.11
CA ASN A 185 -15.23 1.10 7.32
C ASN A 185 -13.96 1.87 7.68
N GLN A 186 -13.36 2.52 6.70
CA GLN A 186 -12.27 3.45 7.00
C GLN A 186 -12.86 4.71 7.67
N PRO A 187 -12.42 5.04 8.90
CA PRO A 187 -12.93 6.22 9.60
C PRO A 187 -12.52 7.51 8.89
N SER A 188 -13.31 8.56 9.07
CA SER A 188 -12.88 9.93 8.78
C SER A 188 -11.75 10.35 9.72
N ILE A 189 -11.10 11.48 9.45
CA ILE A 189 -10.05 11.98 10.34
C ILE A 189 -10.61 12.39 11.71
N LEU A 190 -11.83 12.91 11.77
CA LEU A 190 -12.50 13.24 13.04
C LEU A 190 -12.81 11.97 13.83
N GLU A 191 -13.40 10.96 13.19
CA GLU A 191 -13.65 9.67 13.82
C GLU A 191 -12.35 9.00 14.30
N THR A 192 -11.24 9.16 13.56
CA THR A 192 -9.91 8.64 13.96
C THR A 192 -9.39 9.35 15.22
N MET A 193 -9.57 10.67 15.31
CA MET A 193 -9.19 11.44 16.53
C MET A 193 -10.05 11.05 17.73
N ASP A 194 -11.35 10.89 17.54
CA ASP A 194 -12.28 10.52 18.61
C ASP A 194 -12.02 9.10 19.14
N LEU A 195 -11.66 8.16 18.25
CA LEU A 195 -11.27 6.80 18.63
C LEU A 195 -9.95 6.75 19.40
N GLY A 196 -9.07 7.74 19.25
CA GLY A 196 -7.75 7.77 19.85
C GLY A 196 -6.83 6.63 19.41
N ARG A 197 -7.13 5.98 18.28
CA ARG A 197 -6.37 4.86 17.72
C ARG A 197 -6.68 4.66 16.24
N GLY A 198 -5.77 3.99 15.54
CA GLY A 198 -5.94 3.72 14.13
C GLY A 198 -4.92 2.74 13.57
N SER A 199 -5.14 2.29 12.35
CA SER A 199 -4.15 1.61 11.53
C SER A 199 -3.13 2.61 10.97
N CYS A 200 -2.03 2.11 10.38
CA CYS A 200 -1.10 2.98 9.66
C CYS A 200 -1.83 3.84 8.62
N ARG A 201 -2.84 3.29 7.92
CA ARG A 201 -3.66 4.03 6.96
C ARG A 201 -4.40 5.20 7.60
N SER A 202 -5.14 4.98 8.68
CA SER A 202 -5.93 6.03 9.34
C SER A 202 -5.04 7.13 9.92
N ILE A 203 -3.93 6.74 10.54
CA ILE A 203 -2.97 7.67 11.15
C ILE A 203 -2.27 8.51 10.07
N THR A 204 -1.77 7.88 8.99
CA THR A 204 -1.10 8.64 7.91
C THR A 204 -2.06 9.57 7.18
N THR A 205 -3.33 9.16 6.98
CA THR A 205 -4.37 9.99 6.38
C THR A 205 -4.64 11.23 7.23
N LEU A 206 -4.89 11.04 8.53
CA LEU A 206 -5.09 12.14 9.48
C LEU A 206 -3.90 13.09 9.49
N THR A 207 -2.69 12.54 9.68
CA THR A 207 -1.46 13.34 9.75
C THR A 207 -1.26 14.18 8.47
N THR A 208 -1.46 13.60 7.29
CA THR A 208 -1.32 14.30 6.00
C THR A 208 -2.33 15.45 5.88
N ILE A 209 -3.60 15.20 6.20
CA ILE A 209 -4.65 16.23 6.07
C ILE A 209 -4.40 17.38 7.04
N VAL A 210 -4.04 17.07 8.29
CA VAL A 210 -3.70 18.11 9.28
C VAL A 210 -2.47 18.91 8.84
N LEU A 211 -1.40 18.26 8.37
CA LEU A 211 -0.22 18.97 7.85
C LEU A 211 -0.57 19.93 6.72
N ARG A 212 -1.39 19.48 5.76
CA ARG A 212 -1.84 20.34 4.65
C ARG A 212 -2.63 21.56 5.15
N GLU A 213 -3.49 21.35 6.17
CA GLU A 213 -4.26 22.43 6.78
C GLU A 213 -3.33 23.47 7.43
N LEU A 214 -2.29 23.03 8.09
CA LEU A 214 -1.30 23.88 8.76
C LEU A 214 -0.33 24.60 7.79
N GLY A 215 -0.41 24.33 6.48
CA GLY A 215 0.44 24.95 5.49
C GLY A 215 1.68 24.13 5.12
N ILE A 216 1.71 22.85 5.46
CA ILE A 216 2.84 21.95 5.18
C ILE A 216 2.50 21.03 4.00
N VAL A 217 3.33 21.08 2.96
CA VAL A 217 3.20 20.20 1.79
C VAL A 217 3.49 18.76 2.20
N SER A 218 2.49 17.89 2.06
CA SER A 218 2.57 16.52 2.56
C SER A 218 1.76 15.55 1.72
N THR A 219 2.22 14.29 1.70
CA THR A 219 1.49 13.16 1.11
C THR A 219 1.85 11.86 1.82
N ILE A 220 1.41 10.73 1.25
CA ILE A 220 1.68 9.37 1.75
C ILE A 220 2.50 8.63 0.71
N ASP A 221 3.56 7.97 1.17
CA ASP A 221 4.25 6.94 0.41
C ASP A 221 3.88 5.58 1.01
N GLU A 222 3.83 4.55 0.16
CA GLU A 222 3.41 3.22 0.56
C GLU A 222 4.18 2.13 -0.14
N CYS A 223 4.47 1.06 0.58
CA CYS A 223 4.77 -0.25 0.03
C CYS A 223 3.51 -1.12 0.19
N PRO A 224 2.70 -1.32 -0.85
CA PRO A 224 1.44 -2.04 -0.72
C PRO A 224 1.62 -3.50 -0.32
N VAL A 225 2.76 -4.08 -0.69
CA VAL A 225 3.06 -5.50 -0.52
C VAL A 225 4.54 -5.68 -0.23
N TRP A 226 4.88 -6.09 0.98
CA TRP A 226 6.25 -6.48 1.32
C TRP A 226 6.61 -7.82 0.70
N ALA A 227 7.88 -7.99 0.30
CA ALA A 227 8.36 -9.26 -0.21
C ALA A 227 8.96 -10.18 0.86
N HIS A 228 9.23 -9.69 2.06
CA HIS A 228 9.85 -10.44 3.17
C HIS A 228 8.90 -10.72 4.32
N ARG A 229 7.71 -10.14 4.31
CA ARG A 229 6.69 -10.28 5.36
C ARG A 229 5.30 -10.11 4.76
N ASN A 230 4.29 -10.55 5.48
CA ASN A 230 2.90 -10.36 5.06
C ASN A 230 2.47 -8.90 5.29
N SER A 231 1.38 -8.46 4.60
CA SER A 231 0.90 -7.09 4.67
C SER A 231 1.74 -6.09 3.84
N GLY A 232 1.44 -4.82 3.97
CA GLY A 232 2.13 -3.66 3.42
C GLY A 232 2.30 -2.60 4.50
N HIS A 233 2.74 -1.40 4.13
CA HIS A 233 2.86 -0.27 5.05
C HIS A 233 2.70 1.06 4.33
N GLN A 234 2.24 2.06 5.06
CA GLN A 234 2.12 3.45 4.61
C GLN A 234 2.78 4.37 5.63
N TRP A 235 3.43 5.41 5.13
CA TRP A 235 4.06 6.45 5.94
C TRP A 235 3.87 7.84 5.34
N ASN A 236 4.03 8.85 6.15
CA ASN A 236 3.93 10.23 5.71
C ASN A 236 5.23 10.71 5.08
N VAL A 237 5.13 11.65 4.17
CA VAL A 237 6.27 12.43 3.66
C VAL A 237 5.90 13.90 3.66
N ILE A 238 6.85 14.74 4.07
CA ILE A 238 6.74 16.20 3.94
C ILE A 238 7.78 16.73 2.97
N ARG A 239 7.48 17.85 2.32
CA ARG A 239 8.45 18.61 1.54
C ARG A 239 9.05 19.72 2.42
N THR A 240 10.38 19.72 2.53
CA THR A 240 11.11 20.74 3.28
C THR A 240 11.22 22.05 2.47
N GLU A 241 11.71 23.11 3.12
CA GLU A 241 12.01 24.41 2.48
C GLU A 241 13.09 24.28 1.38
N LYS A 242 13.89 23.22 1.41
CA LYS A 242 14.91 22.90 0.40
C LYS A 242 14.37 22.08 -0.76
N GLY A 243 13.08 21.74 -0.76
CA GLY A 243 12.46 20.91 -1.78
C GLY A 243 12.66 19.40 -1.58
N GLU A 244 13.27 18.97 -0.47
CA GLU A 244 13.51 17.56 -0.15
C GLU A 244 12.25 16.91 0.42
N TRP A 245 12.01 15.65 0.06
CA TRP A 245 10.94 14.85 0.63
C TRP A 245 11.48 13.98 1.76
N ILE A 246 11.00 14.18 2.98
CA ILE A 246 11.45 13.45 4.18
C ILE A 246 10.34 12.53 4.69
N PRO A 247 10.57 11.21 4.77
CA PRO A 247 9.61 10.25 5.31
C PRO A 247 9.63 10.21 6.83
N PHE A 248 8.48 9.83 7.42
CA PHE A 248 8.31 9.55 8.85
C PHE A 248 7.01 8.80 9.10
N ASN A 249 6.90 8.06 10.19
CA ASN A 249 5.65 7.44 10.60
C ASN A 249 4.82 8.42 11.44
N GLY A 250 3.61 8.74 10.96
CA GLY A 250 2.70 9.65 11.66
C GLY A 250 2.35 9.15 13.06
N ALA A 251 2.34 10.06 14.05
CA ALA A 251 2.13 9.81 15.46
C ALA A 251 3.17 8.87 16.14
N GLU A 252 4.25 8.48 15.44
CA GLU A 252 5.30 7.60 15.97
C GLU A 252 6.68 8.27 15.93
N ASP A 253 7.14 8.68 14.74
CA ASP A 253 8.50 9.16 14.52
C ASP A 253 8.58 10.69 14.52
N ASN A 254 9.76 11.21 14.81
CA ASN A 254 10.10 12.60 14.54
C ASN A 254 10.78 12.71 13.17
N VAL A 255 10.37 13.73 12.39
CA VAL A 255 11.01 14.07 11.12
C VAL A 255 12.46 14.47 11.34
N GLY A 256 13.35 14.03 10.45
CA GLY A 256 14.78 14.31 10.53
C GLY A 256 15.57 13.31 11.39
N LYS A 257 14.91 12.32 12.00
CA LYS A 257 15.55 11.12 12.54
C LYS A 257 15.68 10.05 11.45
N GLU A 258 16.53 9.06 11.72
CA GLU A 258 16.66 7.91 10.82
C GLU A 258 15.30 7.22 10.63
N PHE A 259 14.92 7.04 9.36
CA PHE A 259 13.68 6.36 9.00
C PHE A 259 13.90 4.86 8.97
N ASN A 260 13.67 4.20 10.12
CA ASN A 260 13.96 2.78 10.33
C ASN A 260 12.98 1.82 9.62
N THR A 261 11.95 2.33 8.99
CA THR A 261 10.98 1.50 8.24
C THR A 261 11.63 0.82 7.03
N LEU A 262 12.68 1.41 6.44
CA LEU A 262 13.38 0.92 5.25
C LEU A 262 14.87 0.69 5.54
N THR A 263 15.16 -0.33 6.32
CA THR A 263 16.54 -0.80 6.57
C THR A 263 16.96 -1.82 5.50
N ASP A 264 18.24 -2.20 5.49
CA ASP A 264 18.79 -3.23 4.57
C ASP A 264 18.07 -4.59 4.66
N SER A 265 17.41 -4.89 5.78
CA SER A 265 16.62 -6.11 5.94
C SER A 265 15.23 -6.04 5.30
N VAL A 266 14.79 -4.86 4.88
CA VAL A 266 13.46 -4.64 4.31
C VAL A 266 13.47 -4.89 2.81
N LYS A 267 12.55 -5.74 2.35
CA LYS A 267 12.41 -6.13 0.95
C LYS A 267 11.14 -5.51 0.37
N ALA A 268 11.25 -4.28 -0.12
CA ALA A 268 10.16 -3.59 -0.81
C ALA A 268 10.27 -3.79 -2.33
N PRO A 269 9.32 -4.47 -2.97
CA PRO A 269 9.36 -4.65 -4.43
C PRO A 269 9.03 -3.37 -5.17
N LYS A 270 8.13 -2.53 -4.63
CA LYS A 270 7.70 -1.23 -5.16
C LYS A 270 7.27 -0.31 -4.03
N ILE A 271 7.56 0.99 -4.20
CA ILE A 271 7.09 2.06 -3.32
C ILE A 271 6.39 3.10 -4.19
N PHE A 272 5.17 3.46 -3.80
CA PHE A 272 4.34 4.40 -4.53
C PHE A 272 4.03 5.63 -3.69
N ARG A 273 4.09 6.81 -4.30
CA ARG A 273 3.63 8.08 -3.72
C ARG A 273 2.21 8.36 -4.16
N LYS A 274 1.33 8.65 -3.23
CA LYS A 274 -0.03 9.07 -3.53
C LYS A 274 -0.05 10.48 -4.10
N GLN A 275 -0.84 10.66 -5.13
CA GLN A 275 -1.14 11.94 -5.77
C GLN A 275 -2.65 12.10 -5.94
N PHE A 276 -3.11 13.33 -6.10
CA PHE A 276 -4.55 13.57 -6.22
C PHE A 276 -5.07 13.28 -7.63
N SER A 277 -4.29 13.62 -8.65
CA SER A 277 -4.65 13.33 -10.03
C SER A 277 -4.39 11.86 -10.40
N ARG A 278 -5.04 11.43 -11.48
CA ARG A 278 -4.79 10.10 -12.03
C ARG A 278 -3.49 10.06 -12.83
N ASN A 279 -2.71 9.03 -12.64
CA ASN A 279 -1.54 8.71 -13.44
C ASN A 279 -1.91 7.63 -14.48
N LEU A 280 -2.21 8.07 -15.70
CA LEU A 280 -2.63 7.16 -16.76
C LEU A 280 -1.57 6.15 -17.20
N LEU A 281 -0.31 6.37 -16.82
CA LEU A 281 0.81 5.45 -17.10
C LEU A 281 1.06 4.46 -15.97
N PHE A 282 0.33 4.57 -14.86
CA PHE A 282 0.48 3.68 -13.70
C PHE A 282 -0.01 2.26 -13.99
N ALA A 283 -0.98 2.11 -14.87
CA ALA A 283 -1.60 0.82 -15.21
C ALA A 283 -1.48 0.52 -16.70
N PRO A 284 -1.52 -0.78 -17.09
CA PRO A 284 -1.66 -1.16 -18.50
C PRO A 284 -2.91 -0.53 -19.13
N GLN A 285 -2.83 -0.21 -20.41
CA GLN A 285 -3.95 0.41 -21.16
C GLN A 285 -4.95 -0.67 -21.63
N ILE A 286 -5.59 -1.32 -20.68
CA ILE A 286 -6.63 -2.34 -20.90
C ILE A 286 -7.93 -1.95 -20.19
N ASN A 287 -8.99 -2.74 -20.38
CA ASN A 287 -10.24 -2.54 -19.65
C ASN A 287 -9.97 -2.55 -18.13
N ARG A 288 -10.50 -1.55 -17.43
CA ARG A 288 -10.32 -1.39 -15.98
C ARG A 288 -10.78 -2.62 -15.17
N ASP A 289 -11.84 -3.27 -15.60
CA ASP A 289 -12.37 -4.48 -14.93
C ASP A 289 -11.43 -5.70 -15.09
N SER A 290 -10.52 -5.66 -16.05
CA SER A 290 -9.50 -6.68 -16.26
C SER A 290 -8.17 -6.39 -15.58
N LEU A 291 -8.02 -5.22 -14.93
CA LEU A 291 -6.79 -4.86 -14.25
C LEU A 291 -6.57 -5.66 -12.96
N PRO A 292 -5.34 -6.04 -12.64
CA PRO A 292 -4.98 -6.45 -11.29
C PRO A 292 -5.36 -5.37 -10.27
N ARG A 293 -5.83 -5.80 -9.11
CA ARG A 293 -6.40 -4.92 -8.08
C ARG A 293 -5.52 -3.74 -7.70
N ILE A 294 -4.21 -3.91 -7.71
CA ILE A 294 -3.24 -2.86 -7.36
C ILE A 294 -3.27 -1.68 -8.34
N PHE A 295 -3.61 -1.93 -9.63
CA PHE A 295 -3.63 -0.92 -10.68
C PHE A 295 -5.00 -0.25 -10.88
N ILE A 296 -6.03 -0.68 -10.16
CA ILE A 296 -7.35 -0.02 -10.20
C ILE A 296 -7.26 1.40 -9.63
N ASN A 297 -6.47 1.60 -8.58
CA ASN A 297 -6.19 2.93 -8.04
C ASN A 297 -4.93 3.50 -8.71
N ASP A 298 -5.12 4.35 -9.71
CA ASP A 298 -4.07 4.99 -10.49
C ASP A 298 -3.70 6.42 -9.98
N HIS A 299 -4.15 6.79 -8.79
CA HIS A 299 -3.75 8.01 -8.07
C HIS A 299 -2.39 7.85 -7.39
N ARG A 300 -1.40 7.35 -8.12
CA ARG A 300 -0.08 6.97 -7.61
C ARG A 300 1.01 7.22 -8.63
N LYS A 301 2.23 7.47 -8.14
CA LYS A 301 3.45 7.42 -8.94
C LYS A 301 4.49 6.53 -8.28
N ASP A 302 5.31 5.87 -9.08
CA ASP A 302 6.44 5.08 -8.60
C ASP A 302 7.53 6.01 -8.05
N VAL A 303 7.96 5.76 -6.83
CA VAL A 303 9.06 6.45 -6.15
C VAL A 303 10.07 5.47 -5.56
N THR A 304 10.07 4.21 -6.01
CA THR A 304 10.92 3.15 -5.48
C THR A 304 12.40 3.55 -5.48
N SER A 305 12.88 4.12 -6.60
CA SER A 305 14.27 4.53 -6.76
C SER A 305 14.69 5.73 -5.90
N THR A 306 13.74 6.44 -5.28
CA THR A 306 14.06 7.50 -4.30
C THR A 306 14.38 6.95 -2.92
N TYR A 307 14.00 5.72 -2.65
CA TYR A 307 14.19 5.05 -1.35
C TYR A 307 15.25 3.95 -1.39
N LEU A 308 15.32 3.22 -2.48
CA LEU A 308 16.10 1.99 -2.59
C LEU A 308 16.97 2.00 -3.86
N VAL A 309 18.03 1.22 -3.81
CA VAL A 309 18.71 0.80 -5.04
C VAL A 309 17.74 -0.09 -5.81
N THR A 310 17.45 0.27 -7.05
CA THR A 310 16.54 -0.47 -7.92
C THR A 310 17.28 -1.06 -9.13
N LYS A 311 16.69 -2.06 -9.75
CA LYS A 311 17.19 -2.65 -11.00
C LYS A 311 16.05 -2.84 -12.00
N ASP A 312 16.36 -2.64 -13.26
CA ASP A 312 15.49 -3.06 -14.36
C ASP A 312 15.62 -4.57 -14.55
N VAL A 313 14.51 -5.25 -14.69
CA VAL A 313 14.47 -6.71 -14.86
C VAL A 313 13.80 -7.06 -16.17
N THR A 314 14.49 -7.82 -17.02
CA THR A 314 13.92 -8.33 -18.27
C THR A 314 13.55 -9.80 -18.12
N VAL A 315 12.28 -10.11 -18.39
CA VAL A 315 11.73 -11.46 -18.35
C VAL A 315 11.37 -11.89 -19.78
N ILE A 316 11.70 -13.13 -20.11
CA ILE A 316 11.25 -13.80 -21.33
C ILE A 316 10.18 -14.81 -20.88
N PRO A 317 8.90 -14.60 -21.23
CA PRO A 317 7.87 -15.59 -20.92
C PRO A 317 8.20 -16.94 -21.57
N THR A 318 8.10 -18.01 -20.81
CA THR A 318 8.34 -19.38 -21.31
C THR A 318 7.03 -20.05 -21.75
N LYS A 319 5.88 -19.46 -21.38
CA LYS A 319 4.55 -19.94 -21.75
C LYS A 319 3.91 -18.94 -22.70
N ASP A 320 3.57 -19.42 -23.87
CA ASP A 320 2.93 -18.59 -24.88
C ASP A 320 1.45 -18.36 -24.54
N ARG A 321 1.11 -17.10 -24.35
CA ARG A 321 -0.25 -16.58 -24.32
C ARG A 321 -0.26 -15.28 -25.12
N ASN A 322 -1.25 -15.07 -25.95
CA ASN A 322 -1.42 -13.83 -26.73
C ASN A 322 -1.78 -12.63 -25.82
N ASP A 323 -1.06 -12.46 -24.73
CA ASP A 323 -1.24 -11.35 -23.81
C ASP A 323 -0.22 -10.26 -24.12
N PRO A 324 -0.64 -9.00 -24.28
CA PRO A 324 0.30 -7.91 -24.51
C PRO A 324 1.07 -7.52 -23.27
N TYR A 325 0.63 -7.95 -22.08
CA TYR A 325 1.19 -7.57 -20.81
C TYR A 325 1.51 -8.77 -19.93
N ILE A 326 2.58 -8.65 -19.17
CA ILE A 326 3.01 -9.58 -18.13
C ILE A 326 3.20 -8.81 -16.83
N TYR A 327 3.08 -9.50 -15.71
CA TYR A 327 3.16 -8.90 -14.37
C TYR A 327 4.23 -9.59 -13.55
N LEU A 328 4.82 -8.88 -12.58
CA LEU A 328 5.61 -9.48 -11.51
C LEU A 328 4.80 -9.51 -10.23
N ALA A 329 4.83 -10.65 -9.55
CA ALA A 329 4.21 -10.86 -8.27
C ALA A 329 5.23 -11.25 -7.21
N VAL A 330 4.96 -10.91 -5.94
CA VAL A 330 5.71 -11.38 -4.76
C VAL A 330 4.79 -12.16 -3.85
N PHE A 331 5.33 -13.10 -3.08
CA PHE A 331 4.55 -13.91 -2.18
C PHE A 331 4.23 -13.15 -0.88
N ASN A 332 2.94 -13.10 -0.51
CA ASN A 332 2.48 -12.33 0.64
C ASN A 332 1.10 -12.84 1.09
N ALA A 333 0.94 -13.16 2.38
CA ALA A 333 -0.29 -13.69 2.94
C ALA A 333 -0.82 -14.93 2.18
N ASN A 334 0.03 -15.93 2.01
CA ASN A 334 -0.23 -17.21 1.34
C ASN A 334 -0.60 -17.11 -0.16
N GLU A 335 -0.41 -15.98 -0.80
CA GLU A 335 -0.71 -15.80 -2.22
C GLU A 335 0.34 -14.96 -2.96
N TRP A 336 0.40 -15.10 -4.27
CA TRP A 336 1.20 -14.22 -5.12
C TRP A 336 0.44 -12.94 -5.41
N LYS A 337 1.01 -11.80 -4.99
CA LYS A 337 0.42 -10.47 -5.18
C LYS A 337 1.19 -9.71 -6.23
N ILE A 338 0.48 -9.30 -7.27
CA ILE A 338 1.05 -8.51 -8.37
C ILE A 338 1.50 -7.14 -7.82
N VAL A 339 2.71 -6.72 -8.22
CA VAL A 339 3.33 -5.46 -7.78
C VAL A 339 3.81 -4.57 -8.93
N SER A 340 4.03 -5.14 -10.13
CA SER A 340 4.50 -4.40 -11.31
C SER A 340 3.96 -5.03 -12.59
N TRP A 341 4.00 -4.27 -13.70
CA TRP A 341 3.61 -4.73 -15.02
C TRP A 341 4.59 -4.26 -16.09
N ALA A 342 4.64 -4.97 -17.20
CA ALA A 342 5.39 -4.59 -18.39
C ALA A 342 4.69 -5.06 -19.66
N GLU A 343 4.86 -4.30 -20.74
CA GLU A 343 4.42 -4.68 -22.08
C GLU A 343 5.41 -5.68 -22.69
N ILE A 344 4.88 -6.70 -23.36
CA ILE A 344 5.71 -7.67 -24.09
C ILE A 344 6.05 -7.06 -25.45
N LYS A 345 7.35 -6.83 -25.70
CA LYS A 345 7.91 -6.33 -26.96
C LYS A 345 9.00 -7.28 -27.43
N ASP A 346 8.90 -7.75 -28.66
CA ASP A 346 9.86 -8.69 -29.25
C ASP A 346 10.10 -9.93 -28.36
N GLY A 347 9.02 -10.47 -27.76
CA GLY A 347 9.05 -11.64 -26.91
C GLY A 347 9.67 -11.41 -25.51
N LYS A 348 9.91 -10.16 -25.13
CA LYS A 348 10.52 -9.79 -23.84
C LYS A 348 9.69 -8.71 -23.13
N ALA A 349 9.73 -8.71 -21.81
CA ALA A 349 9.13 -7.66 -20.99
C ALA A 349 10.14 -7.11 -20.00
N THR A 350 10.30 -5.79 -19.95
CA THR A 350 11.25 -5.13 -19.04
C THR A 350 10.49 -4.35 -17.98
N PHE A 351 10.64 -4.78 -16.74
CA PHE A 351 10.10 -4.12 -15.55
C PHE A 351 11.11 -3.10 -15.04
N LYS A 352 10.66 -1.87 -14.87
CA LYS A 352 11.50 -0.75 -14.46
C LYS A 352 11.57 -0.59 -12.95
N ASP A 353 12.71 -0.12 -12.44
CA ASP A 353 12.91 0.28 -11.04
C ASP A 353 12.41 -0.76 -10.02
N MET A 354 12.71 -2.03 -10.22
CA MET A 354 12.33 -3.09 -9.29
C MET A 354 13.24 -3.08 -8.07
N GLY A 355 12.62 -3.21 -6.87
CA GLY A 355 13.37 -3.46 -5.64
C GLY A 355 14.19 -4.74 -5.78
N CYS A 356 15.47 -4.65 -5.45
CA CYS A 356 16.43 -5.75 -5.49
C CYS A 356 17.02 -5.90 -4.08
N ASN A 357 17.19 -7.01 -3.57
CA ASN A 357 17.80 -7.40 -2.30
C ASN A 357 17.24 -8.76 -1.87
N GLU A 358 17.60 -9.78 -2.63
CA GLU A 358 17.12 -11.14 -2.38
C GLU A 358 15.56 -11.22 -2.38
N ILE A 359 14.92 -10.62 -3.39
CA ILE A 359 13.46 -10.66 -3.56
C ILE A 359 13.10 -11.75 -4.55
N VAL A 360 12.19 -12.63 -4.13
CA VAL A 360 11.60 -13.63 -5.02
C VAL A 360 10.44 -13.01 -5.79
N TYR A 361 10.55 -13.02 -7.11
CA TYR A 361 9.51 -12.61 -8.04
C TYR A 361 8.98 -13.79 -8.84
N LEU A 362 7.67 -13.79 -9.07
CA LEU A 362 7.01 -14.71 -10.00
C LEU A 362 6.46 -13.91 -11.19
N PRO A 363 6.91 -14.18 -12.43
CA PRO A 363 6.27 -13.65 -13.62
C PRO A 363 4.91 -14.31 -13.85
N VAL A 364 3.86 -13.52 -14.08
CA VAL A 364 2.50 -14.04 -14.25
C VAL A 364 1.73 -13.30 -15.36
N TYR A 365 0.81 -14.01 -16.00
CA TYR A 365 -0.31 -13.42 -16.75
C TYR A 365 -1.49 -13.24 -15.81
N HIS A 366 -2.37 -12.28 -16.10
CA HIS A 366 -3.56 -12.02 -15.30
C HIS A 366 -4.82 -12.02 -16.18
N HIS A 367 -5.74 -12.95 -15.87
CA HIS A 367 -7.03 -13.09 -16.54
C HIS A 367 -8.15 -13.37 -15.54
N ASN A 368 -9.30 -12.75 -15.75
CA ASN A 368 -10.52 -13.02 -14.98
C ASN A 368 -10.26 -13.04 -13.47
N HIS A 369 -9.49 -12.05 -12.98
CA HIS A 369 -9.09 -11.90 -11.57
C HIS A 369 -8.22 -13.06 -11.02
N THR A 370 -7.70 -13.91 -11.90
CA THR A 370 -6.75 -14.96 -11.56
C THR A 370 -5.41 -14.72 -12.24
N TYR A 371 -4.34 -15.26 -11.68
CA TYR A 371 -3.03 -15.22 -12.31
C TYR A 371 -2.61 -16.63 -12.77
N HIS A 372 -1.76 -16.68 -13.79
CA HIS A 372 -1.15 -17.88 -14.29
C HIS A 372 0.35 -17.65 -14.45
N PRO A 373 1.21 -18.56 -14.01
CA PRO A 373 2.66 -18.41 -14.20
C PRO A 373 3.01 -18.23 -15.67
N ALA A 374 3.83 -17.24 -15.96
CA ALA A 374 4.36 -16.95 -17.30
C ALA A 374 5.79 -17.46 -17.50
N ALA A 375 6.52 -17.61 -16.38
CA ALA A 375 7.84 -18.21 -16.29
C ALA A 375 8.07 -18.72 -14.85
N ASP A 376 9.19 -19.38 -14.62
CA ASP A 376 9.60 -19.80 -13.28
C ASP A 376 9.89 -18.60 -12.35
N PRO A 377 9.68 -18.74 -11.04
CA PRO A 377 10.08 -17.72 -10.08
C PRO A 377 11.60 -17.54 -10.07
N PHE A 378 12.03 -16.32 -9.76
CA PHE A 378 13.46 -16.01 -9.67
C PHE A 378 13.75 -15.11 -8.47
N ILE A 379 14.97 -15.18 -7.95
CA ILE A 379 15.51 -14.25 -6.96
C ILE A 379 16.16 -13.09 -7.72
N LEU A 380 15.83 -11.86 -7.38
CA LEU A 380 16.54 -10.66 -7.82
C LEU A 380 17.50 -10.23 -6.72
N HIS A 381 18.79 -10.35 -7.03
CA HIS A 381 19.87 -10.01 -6.12
C HIS A 381 20.16 -8.50 -6.09
N LYS A 382 20.88 -8.05 -5.06
CA LYS A 382 21.22 -6.63 -4.86
C LYS A 382 22.06 -6.04 -6.02
N ASP A 383 22.87 -6.86 -6.67
CA ASP A 383 23.68 -6.45 -7.82
C ASP A 383 22.88 -6.37 -9.14
N GLY A 384 21.67 -6.89 -9.16
CA GLY A 384 20.77 -6.96 -10.32
C GLY A 384 20.84 -8.28 -11.08
N SER A 385 21.68 -9.22 -10.67
CA SER A 385 21.65 -10.59 -11.20
C SER A 385 20.40 -11.32 -10.76
N THR A 386 20.03 -12.36 -11.49
CA THR A 386 18.85 -13.19 -11.19
C THR A 386 19.24 -14.66 -11.08
N THR A 387 18.64 -15.34 -10.10
CA THR A 387 18.71 -16.80 -9.98
C THR A 387 17.32 -17.39 -10.19
N ILE A 388 17.14 -18.17 -11.24
CA ILE A 388 15.87 -18.87 -11.50
C ILE A 388 15.73 -20.00 -10.49
N ILE A 389 14.53 -20.14 -9.90
CA ILE A 389 14.21 -21.21 -8.95
C ILE A 389 13.34 -22.24 -9.69
N GLN A 390 13.93 -23.38 -9.98
CA GLN A 390 13.27 -24.48 -10.64
C GLN A 390 13.55 -25.78 -9.89
N ALA A 391 12.46 -26.40 -9.41
CA ALA A 391 12.55 -27.67 -8.67
C ALA A 391 13.08 -28.78 -9.58
N ASP A 392 14.12 -29.48 -9.14
CA ASP A 392 14.63 -30.67 -9.80
C ASP A 392 13.89 -31.90 -9.29
N THR A 393 12.85 -32.31 -10.00
CA THR A 393 12.05 -33.49 -9.64
C THR A 393 12.74 -34.83 -9.89
N THR A 394 13.90 -34.80 -10.57
CA THR A 394 14.70 -36.03 -10.80
C THR A 394 15.67 -36.32 -9.66
N GLN A 395 16.00 -35.30 -8.87
CA GLN A 395 16.82 -35.42 -7.66
C GLN A 395 15.98 -35.10 -6.43
N GLN A 396 16.09 -35.98 -5.45
CA GLN A 396 15.30 -35.88 -4.23
C GLN A 396 16.21 -35.99 -3.01
N SER A 397 15.89 -35.22 -2.00
CA SER A 397 16.62 -35.17 -0.73
C SER A 397 15.66 -35.29 0.46
N CYS A 398 16.25 -35.32 1.65
CA CYS A 398 15.50 -35.23 2.89
C CYS A 398 15.53 -33.77 3.37
N LEU A 399 14.36 -33.18 3.61
CA LEU A 399 14.24 -31.85 4.17
C LEU A 399 13.82 -31.90 5.62
N LYS A 400 14.64 -31.30 6.48
CA LYS A 400 14.41 -31.23 7.91
C LYS A 400 13.88 -29.82 8.29
N ILE A 401 12.60 -29.72 8.61
CA ILE A 401 12.00 -28.48 9.07
C ILE A 401 12.23 -28.32 10.58
N THR A 402 13.04 -27.33 10.94
CA THR A 402 13.38 -27.03 12.33
C THR A 402 12.59 -25.85 12.90
N TYR A 403 12.05 -24.98 12.04
CA TYR A 403 11.20 -23.86 12.45
C TYR A 403 10.29 -23.45 11.28
N SER A 404 9.22 -22.75 11.62
CA SER A 404 8.35 -22.09 10.67
C SER A 404 8.58 -20.59 10.74
N ASN A 405 8.34 -19.90 9.64
CA ASN A 405 8.39 -18.44 9.58
C ASN A 405 7.03 -17.91 9.15
N CYS A 406 6.31 -17.40 10.13
CA CYS A 406 5.00 -16.79 9.97
C CYS A 406 5.12 -15.34 10.44
N PHE A 407 4.75 -14.43 9.58
CA PHE A 407 4.77 -13.01 9.90
C PHE A 407 3.38 -12.41 9.74
N TYR A 408 2.88 -11.90 10.84
CA TYR A 408 1.75 -10.99 10.83
C TYR A 408 2.20 -9.67 11.47
N ASP A 409 1.99 -8.57 10.73
CA ASP A 409 2.32 -7.22 11.16
C ASP A 409 3.83 -6.90 11.22
N THR A 410 4.30 -6.21 12.23
CA THR A 410 5.66 -5.66 12.30
C THR A 410 6.72 -6.58 12.92
N LYS A 411 6.32 -7.77 13.36
CA LYS A 411 7.22 -8.72 14.05
C LYS A 411 7.30 -10.06 13.35
N TRP A 412 8.52 -10.52 13.09
CA TRP A 412 8.77 -11.88 12.66
C TRP A 412 8.46 -12.85 13.80
N LEU A 413 7.52 -13.74 13.54
CA LEU A 413 7.26 -14.86 14.43
C LEU A 413 7.94 -16.09 13.84
N THR A 414 9.09 -16.45 14.40
CA THR A 414 9.77 -17.70 14.08
C THR A 414 9.55 -18.65 15.24
N SER A 415 8.97 -19.82 14.97
CA SER A 415 8.70 -20.82 15.99
C SER A 415 8.98 -22.21 15.48
N LYS A 416 9.42 -23.09 16.36
CA LYS A 416 9.48 -24.52 16.05
C LYS A 416 8.05 -25.05 15.92
N PRO A 417 7.79 -26.01 15.01
CA PRO A 417 6.51 -26.68 14.93
C PRO A 417 6.13 -27.28 16.29
N GLY A 418 4.93 -26.97 16.76
CA GLY A 418 4.38 -27.55 18.00
C GLY A 418 3.90 -28.99 17.79
N SER A 419 3.80 -29.74 18.88
CA SER A 419 3.37 -31.16 18.83
C SER A 419 1.93 -31.34 18.35
N GLY A 420 1.68 -32.40 17.61
CA GLY A 420 0.35 -32.83 17.19
C GLY A 420 -0.28 -32.03 16.09
N ARG A 421 0.43 -31.07 15.50
CA ARG A 421 -0.08 -30.25 14.38
C ARG A 421 0.20 -30.92 13.05
N ILE A 422 -0.75 -30.84 12.13
CA ILE A 422 -0.54 -31.26 10.74
C ILE A 422 0.33 -30.22 10.04
N LEU A 423 1.44 -30.68 9.46
CA LEU A 423 2.35 -29.86 8.66
C LEU A 423 2.40 -30.41 7.24
N LYS A 424 2.06 -29.58 6.28
CA LYS A 424 2.13 -29.89 4.84
C LYS A 424 3.31 -29.14 4.22
N LEU A 425 4.12 -29.84 3.43
CA LEU A 425 5.17 -29.27 2.61
C LEU A 425 4.73 -29.23 1.16
N TYR A 426 4.90 -28.07 0.55
CA TYR A 426 4.67 -27.86 -0.89
C TYR A 426 5.96 -27.40 -1.55
N TYR A 427 6.12 -27.71 -2.83
CA TYR A 427 7.13 -27.13 -3.70
C TYR A 427 6.48 -26.47 -4.92
N TRP A 428 7.17 -25.52 -5.51
CA TRP A 428 6.68 -24.81 -6.70
C TRP A 428 7.05 -25.56 -7.98
N ASN A 429 6.05 -25.89 -8.79
CA ASN A 429 6.19 -26.41 -10.15
C ASN A 429 4.93 -26.03 -10.93
N ASP A 430 4.95 -24.85 -11.60
CA ASP A 430 3.78 -24.23 -12.25
C ASP A 430 2.58 -24.02 -11.35
N GLY A 431 2.82 -23.96 -10.06
CA GLY A 431 1.85 -23.90 -8.97
C GLY A 431 2.36 -24.73 -7.79
N TRP A 432 1.71 -24.57 -6.67
CA TRP A 432 2.06 -25.32 -5.47
C TRP A 432 1.67 -26.78 -5.61
N ARG A 433 2.63 -27.68 -5.48
CA ARG A 433 2.47 -29.13 -5.49
C ARG A 433 2.73 -29.67 -4.09
N LEU A 434 1.77 -30.40 -3.55
CA LEU A 434 1.96 -31.09 -2.27
C LEU A 434 3.08 -32.13 -2.40
N CYS A 435 4.10 -31.98 -1.56
CA CYS A 435 5.18 -32.96 -1.46
C CYS A 435 4.78 -34.07 -0.49
N ASP A 436 4.48 -33.71 0.76
CA ASP A 436 4.15 -34.66 1.81
C ASP A 436 3.40 -34.00 2.98
N THR A 437 2.87 -34.82 3.90
CA THR A 437 2.13 -34.39 5.09
C THR A 437 2.62 -35.14 6.31
N HIS A 438 2.99 -34.42 7.37
CA HIS A 438 3.44 -35.01 8.63
C HIS A 438 2.72 -34.41 9.83
N THR A 439 2.70 -35.17 10.93
CA THR A 439 2.29 -34.65 12.24
C THR A 439 3.55 -34.24 13.02
N THR A 440 3.59 -33.01 13.51
CA THR A 440 4.75 -32.50 14.25
C THR A 440 4.87 -33.12 15.64
N LEU A 441 6.11 -33.34 16.12
CA LEU A 441 6.43 -33.80 17.45
C LEU A 441 7.01 -32.69 18.33
N VAL A 442 6.93 -32.82 19.64
CA VAL A 442 7.47 -31.84 20.59
C VAL A 442 9.00 -31.86 20.52
N ASN A 443 9.59 -30.68 20.32
CA ASN A 443 11.04 -30.47 20.30
C ASN A 443 11.83 -31.27 19.28
N GLU A 444 11.13 -31.88 18.32
CA GLU A 444 11.75 -32.63 17.23
C GLU A 444 11.51 -31.93 15.91
N PRO A 445 12.49 -31.89 15.00
CA PRO A 445 12.28 -31.40 13.64
C PRO A 445 11.41 -32.37 12.87
N THR A 446 10.56 -31.86 11.99
CA THR A 446 9.80 -32.68 11.06
C THR A 446 10.64 -32.95 9.82
N THR A 447 10.86 -34.24 9.50
CA THR A 447 11.64 -34.62 8.31
C THR A 447 10.69 -35.09 7.21
N PHE A 448 10.82 -34.46 6.06
CA PHE A 448 10.17 -34.84 4.81
C PHE A 448 11.17 -35.60 3.93
N HIS A 449 10.69 -36.65 3.28
CA HIS A 449 11.50 -37.46 2.36
C HIS A 449 11.04 -37.23 0.92
N ASN A 450 11.93 -37.54 -0.02
CA ASN A 450 11.62 -37.41 -1.46
C ASN A 450 11.25 -35.98 -1.88
N VAL A 451 11.89 -34.98 -1.26
CA VAL A 451 11.66 -33.57 -1.57
C VAL A 451 12.47 -33.21 -2.81
N PRO A 452 11.84 -32.70 -3.89
CA PRO A 452 12.57 -32.19 -5.06
C PRO A 452 13.62 -31.18 -4.67
N GLU A 453 14.83 -31.29 -5.23
CA GLU A 453 15.92 -30.35 -4.92
C GLU A 453 15.76 -28.99 -5.62
N ARG A 454 16.49 -27.98 -5.15
CA ARG A 454 16.58 -26.63 -5.74
C ARG A 454 15.24 -25.92 -5.90
N GLY A 455 14.21 -26.35 -5.19
CA GLY A 455 12.87 -25.83 -5.27
C GLY A 455 12.63 -24.56 -4.46
N LEU A 456 11.51 -23.89 -4.76
CA LEU A 456 10.87 -22.94 -3.87
C LEU A 456 9.83 -23.70 -3.06
N TYR A 457 9.88 -23.56 -1.73
CA TYR A 457 9.05 -24.35 -0.83
C TYR A 457 8.12 -23.48 0.00
N LEU A 458 7.02 -24.08 0.42
CA LEU A 458 6.05 -23.49 1.33
C LEU A 458 5.60 -24.57 2.32
N ILE A 459 5.61 -24.23 3.61
CA ILE A 459 4.94 -25.05 4.63
C ILE A 459 3.58 -24.46 4.97
N ASN A 460 2.63 -25.31 5.32
CA ASN A 460 1.30 -24.90 5.75
C ASN A 460 0.82 -25.76 6.92
N PHE A 461 0.11 -25.11 7.86
CA PHE A 461 -0.58 -25.75 8.98
C PHE A 461 -2.08 -25.67 8.73
N PRO A 462 -2.70 -26.70 8.10
CA PRO A 462 -4.11 -26.63 7.72
C PRO A 462 -5.08 -26.52 8.91
N ASP A 463 -4.62 -26.91 10.11
CA ASP A 463 -5.41 -26.81 11.35
C ASP A 463 -5.37 -25.41 12.00
N SER A 464 -4.77 -24.44 11.33
CA SER A 464 -4.56 -23.09 11.86
C SER A 464 -4.95 -22.06 10.82
N ASP A 465 -6.09 -21.44 10.99
CA ASP A 465 -6.70 -20.53 10.02
C ASP A 465 -5.90 -19.25 9.76
N ASN A 466 -4.93 -18.89 10.62
CA ASN A 466 -4.27 -17.58 10.60
C ASN A 466 -2.72 -17.65 10.54
N THR A 467 -2.12 -18.75 10.13
CA THR A 467 -0.66 -18.82 9.97
C THR A 467 -0.24 -18.61 8.54
N TRP A 468 -0.09 -17.37 8.13
CA TRP A 468 0.49 -17.03 6.83
C TRP A 468 1.99 -17.29 6.84
N GLN A 469 2.41 -18.42 6.29
CA GLN A 469 3.80 -18.80 6.21
C GLN A 469 4.52 -18.07 5.07
N ARG A 470 5.84 -17.95 5.18
CA ARG A 470 6.68 -17.40 4.11
C ARG A 470 7.23 -18.54 3.24
N ILE A 471 7.64 -18.19 2.05
CA ILE A 471 8.33 -19.09 1.13
C ILE A 471 9.81 -19.15 1.46
N PHE A 472 10.46 -20.27 1.12
CA PHE A 472 11.89 -20.47 1.35
C PHE A 472 12.52 -21.33 0.27
N THR A 473 13.85 -21.25 0.15
CA THR A 473 14.71 -22.17 -0.59
C THR A 473 15.64 -22.87 0.39
N LEU A 474 16.44 -23.80 -0.10
CA LEU A 474 17.45 -24.51 0.69
C LEU A 474 18.85 -24.12 0.24
N ASN A 475 19.75 -23.94 1.20
CA ASN A 475 21.20 -23.89 1.01
C ASN A 475 21.80 -25.02 1.87
N GLY A 476 22.10 -26.17 1.27
CA GLY A 476 22.29 -27.39 2.03
C GLY A 476 21.04 -27.73 2.87
N ASP A 477 21.23 -27.89 4.17
CA ASP A 477 20.14 -28.14 5.13
C ASP A 477 19.51 -26.86 5.70
N GLU A 478 20.00 -25.68 5.32
CA GLU A 478 19.53 -24.40 5.86
C GLU A 478 18.34 -23.85 5.06
N GLN A 479 17.28 -23.45 5.76
CA GLN A 479 16.12 -22.79 5.18
C GLN A 479 16.39 -21.29 5.01
N ILE A 480 16.43 -20.83 3.77
CA ILE A 480 16.56 -19.40 3.42
C ILE A 480 15.18 -18.84 3.13
N TRP A 481 14.69 -18.01 4.02
CA TRP A 481 13.32 -17.45 3.98
C TRP A 481 13.25 -16.12 3.21
N TYR A 482 12.13 -15.95 2.47
CA TYR A 482 11.84 -14.76 1.67
C TYR A 482 10.54 -14.10 2.07
#